data_32a585bce694362c5c94c26a0902a7fc
#
_entry.id   32a585bce694362c5c94c26a0902a7fc
#
_cell.length_a   1.000
_cell.length_b   1.000
_cell.length_c   1.000
_cell.angle_alpha   90.00
_cell.angle_beta   90.00
_cell.angle_gamma   90.00
#
_symmetry.space_group_name_H-M   'P 1'
#
loop_
_entity.id
_entity.type
_entity.pdbx_description
1 polymer ?
#
loop_
_entity_poly.entity_id
_entity_poly.type
_entity_poly.pdbx_seq_one_letter_code
_entity_poly.pdbx_strand_id
1 'polypeptide(L)'
;AGLGWGFPAALGAKQAAPDRTVIAVLGDGAYLLANPASCHHAAAMHGLPVLIVVFNNQRWDAVSNCTAEMYPASHTSRVIARDGFSPLSDLNPVPNFECYSEASGGYGERVTERSQLLPALERAMKVVRQEKRQALLNVIGS
;
A
#
# COMPACT_ATOMS: atom_id res chain seq x y z
N ALA A 1 8.86 -12.18 -8.03
CA ALA A 1 7.56 -11.52 -8.13
C ALA A 1 7.76 -10.08 -8.60
N GLY A 2 6.83 -9.56 -9.41
CA GLY A 2 6.88 -8.18 -9.91
C GLY A 2 6.35 -7.22 -8.87
N LEU A 3 7.21 -6.70 -8.00
CA LEU A 3 6.83 -5.63 -7.08
C LEU A 3 6.34 -4.41 -7.88
N GLY A 4 5.31 -3.74 -7.36
CA GLY A 4 4.68 -2.60 -8.05
C GLY A 4 3.58 -2.99 -9.05
N TRP A 5 3.40 -4.26 -9.36
CA TRP A 5 2.39 -4.71 -10.34
C TRP A 5 0.95 -4.64 -9.81
N GLY A 6 0.73 -4.85 -8.52
CA GLY A 6 -0.62 -5.09 -7.96
C GLY A 6 -1.58 -3.92 -8.11
N PHE A 7 -1.15 -2.68 -7.92
CA PHE A 7 -2.02 -1.52 -8.06
C PHE A 7 -2.43 -1.27 -9.53
N PRO A 8 -1.50 -1.13 -10.49
CA PRO A 8 -1.91 -0.96 -11.89
C PRO A 8 -2.72 -2.15 -12.42
N ALA A 9 -2.45 -3.39 -11.96
CA ALA A 9 -3.28 -4.54 -12.31
C ALA A 9 -4.72 -4.41 -11.81
N ALA A 10 -4.93 -3.86 -10.60
CA ALA A 10 -6.26 -3.59 -10.07
C ALA A 10 -7.01 -2.56 -10.93
N LEU A 11 -6.32 -1.54 -11.44
CA LEU A 11 -6.91 -0.57 -12.37
C LEU A 11 -7.31 -1.25 -13.69
N GLY A 12 -6.43 -2.08 -14.24
CA GLY A 12 -6.74 -2.86 -15.45
C GLY A 12 -7.92 -3.82 -15.24
N ALA A 13 -7.98 -4.49 -14.10
CA ALA A 13 -9.09 -5.36 -13.73
C ALA A 13 -10.41 -4.58 -13.60
N LYS A 14 -10.36 -3.38 -13.03
CA LYS A 14 -11.53 -2.51 -12.92
C LYS A 14 -11.99 -2.00 -14.28
N GLN A 15 -11.06 -1.65 -15.16
CA GLN A 15 -11.37 -1.25 -16.54
C GLN A 15 -12.03 -2.40 -17.33
N ALA A 16 -11.54 -3.62 -17.16
CA ALA A 16 -12.06 -4.80 -17.84
C ALA A 16 -13.42 -5.28 -17.28
N ALA A 17 -13.71 -4.97 -16.03
CA ALA A 17 -14.93 -5.41 -15.34
C ALA A 17 -15.53 -4.26 -14.50
N PRO A 18 -16.12 -3.25 -15.15
CA PRO A 18 -16.53 -2.00 -14.49
C PRO A 18 -17.61 -2.19 -13.42
N ASP A 19 -18.42 -3.22 -13.52
CA ASP A 19 -19.50 -3.51 -12.57
C ASP A 19 -19.01 -4.27 -11.32
N ARG A 20 -17.80 -4.81 -11.36
CA ARG A 20 -17.25 -5.56 -10.23
C ARG A 20 -16.55 -4.64 -9.23
N THR A 21 -16.65 -4.97 -7.95
CA THR A 21 -15.80 -4.37 -6.92
C THR A 21 -14.40 -4.97 -7.04
N VAL A 22 -13.40 -4.11 -7.20
CA VAL A 22 -11.99 -4.51 -7.25
C VAL A 22 -11.30 -4.02 -5.98
N ILE A 23 -10.62 -4.92 -5.30
CA ILE A 23 -9.83 -4.64 -4.09
C ILE A 23 -8.40 -5.15 -4.34
N ALA A 24 -7.42 -4.29 -4.16
CA ALA A 24 -6.02 -4.68 -4.13
C ALA A 24 -5.48 -4.62 -2.71
N VAL A 25 -4.85 -5.70 -2.28
CA VAL A 25 -4.19 -5.80 -0.96
C VAL A 25 -2.70 -5.87 -1.21
N LEU A 26 -1.96 -4.91 -0.68
CA LEU A 26 -0.54 -4.70 -0.98
C LEU A 26 0.25 -4.46 0.32
N GLY A 27 1.51 -4.85 0.33
CA GLY A 27 2.47 -4.32 1.30
C GLY A 27 2.92 -2.91 0.91
N ASP A 28 3.42 -2.15 1.87
CA ASP A 28 3.92 -0.78 1.69
C ASP A 28 5.00 -0.67 0.59
N GLY A 29 5.96 -1.58 0.58
CA GLY A 29 7.00 -1.62 -0.46
C GLY A 29 6.43 -1.89 -1.85
N ALA A 30 5.52 -2.85 -1.99
CA ALA A 30 4.86 -3.14 -3.26
C ALA A 30 4.00 -1.96 -3.75
N TYR A 31 3.37 -1.23 -2.81
CA TYR A 31 2.60 -0.04 -3.12
C TYR A 31 3.50 1.11 -3.59
N LEU A 32 4.61 1.40 -2.88
CA LEU A 32 5.56 2.45 -3.28
C LEU A 32 6.18 2.18 -4.66
N LEU A 33 6.53 0.92 -4.93
CA LEU A 33 7.12 0.53 -6.22
C LEU A 33 6.11 0.56 -7.40
N ALA A 34 4.80 0.65 -7.10
CA ALA A 34 3.77 0.84 -8.12
C ALA A 34 3.72 2.26 -8.71
N ASN A 35 4.52 3.21 -8.22
CA ASN A 35 4.39 4.63 -8.50
C ASN A 35 2.98 5.14 -8.14
N PRO A 36 2.64 5.18 -6.84
CA PRO A 36 1.27 5.38 -6.38
C PRO A 36 0.64 6.70 -6.86
N ALA A 37 1.41 7.78 -6.94
CA ALA A 37 0.90 9.06 -7.44
C ALA A 37 0.33 8.94 -8.86
N SER A 38 1.06 8.28 -9.76
CA SER A 38 0.61 8.06 -11.14
C SER A 38 -0.59 7.10 -11.20
N CYS A 39 -0.59 6.05 -10.39
CA CYS A 39 -1.70 5.10 -10.35
C CYS A 39 -2.99 5.75 -9.82
N HIS A 40 -2.91 6.54 -8.74
CA HIS A 40 -4.06 7.27 -8.21
C HIS A 40 -4.58 8.31 -9.20
N HIS A 41 -3.68 9.03 -9.88
CA HIS A 41 -4.07 9.97 -10.92
C HIS A 41 -4.77 9.25 -12.10
N ALA A 42 -4.24 8.12 -12.57
CA ALA A 42 -4.87 7.32 -13.61
C ALA A 42 -6.26 6.79 -13.18
N ALA A 43 -6.40 6.34 -11.92
CA ALA A 43 -7.68 5.92 -11.37
C ALA A 43 -8.72 7.05 -11.42
N ALA A 44 -8.33 8.28 -11.05
CA ALA A 44 -9.20 9.46 -11.10
C ALA A 44 -9.53 9.83 -12.56
N MET A 45 -8.53 9.91 -13.42
CA MET A 45 -8.68 10.31 -14.83
C MET A 45 -9.61 9.39 -15.62
N HIS A 46 -9.60 8.09 -15.29
CA HIS A 46 -10.42 7.08 -15.99
C HIS A 46 -11.68 6.66 -15.21
N GLY A 47 -11.96 7.30 -14.07
CA GLY A 47 -13.15 6.97 -13.27
C GLY A 47 -13.15 5.51 -12.79
N LEU A 48 -12.02 5.02 -12.27
CA LEU A 48 -11.84 3.63 -11.84
C LEU A 48 -11.91 3.53 -10.30
N PRO A 49 -13.12 3.32 -9.71
CA PRO A 49 -13.28 3.17 -8.28
C PRO A 49 -12.74 1.82 -7.81
N VAL A 50 -11.56 1.82 -7.23
CA VAL A 50 -10.90 0.66 -6.62
C VAL A 50 -10.65 0.90 -5.14
N LEU A 51 -10.64 -0.15 -4.34
CA LEU A 51 -10.17 -0.12 -2.95
C LEU A 51 -8.75 -0.64 -2.90
N ILE A 52 -7.84 0.17 -2.38
CA ILE A 52 -6.46 -0.21 -2.09
C ILE A 52 -6.31 -0.35 -0.58
N VAL A 53 -5.88 -1.51 -0.12
CA VAL A 53 -5.51 -1.77 1.28
C VAL A 53 -4.02 -1.99 1.34
N VAL A 54 -3.31 -1.09 2.02
CA VAL A 54 -1.87 -1.17 2.22
C VAL A 54 -1.59 -1.68 3.61
N PHE A 55 -1.00 -2.87 3.72
CA PHE A 55 -0.40 -3.33 4.97
C PHE A 55 0.98 -2.67 5.11
N ASN A 56 1.07 -1.77 6.07
CA ASN A 56 2.22 -0.91 6.26
C ASN A 56 2.95 -1.28 7.56
N ASN A 57 3.99 -2.09 7.44
CA ASN A 57 4.90 -2.41 8.53
C ASN A 57 6.13 -1.49 8.56
N GLN A 58 6.14 -0.45 7.72
CA GLN A 58 7.17 0.59 7.65
C GLN A 58 8.54 0.06 7.23
N ARG A 59 8.58 -1.09 6.52
CA ARG A 59 9.81 -1.76 6.12
C ARG A 59 9.63 -2.59 4.85
N TRP A 60 10.65 -2.63 4.04
CA TRP A 60 10.76 -3.62 2.97
C TRP A 60 11.25 -4.96 3.55
N ASP A 61 10.40 -5.58 4.30
CA ASP A 61 10.73 -6.73 5.15
C ASP A 61 11.29 -7.91 4.35
N ALA A 62 10.70 -8.21 3.20
CA ALA A 62 11.20 -9.27 2.33
C ALA A 62 12.64 -9.01 1.86
N VAL A 63 12.99 -7.74 1.57
CA VAL A 63 14.35 -7.36 1.17
C VAL A 63 15.31 -7.48 2.34
N SER A 64 14.91 -6.98 3.51
CA SER A 64 15.71 -7.05 4.74
C SER A 64 16.01 -8.48 5.14
N ASN A 65 14.99 -9.33 5.18
CA ASN A 65 15.10 -10.73 5.58
C ASN A 65 15.94 -11.54 4.59
N CYS A 66 15.70 -11.39 3.27
CA CYS A 66 16.54 -12.04 2.26
C CYS A 66 18.00 -11.62 2.35
N THR A 67 18.27 -10.33 2.61
CA THR A 67 19.66 -9.85 2.76
C THR A 67 20.34 -10.46 3.98
N ALA A 68 19.65 -10.52 5.11
CA ALA A 68 20.18 -11.12 6.34
C ALA A 68 20.42 -12.63 6.19
N GLU A 69 19.53 -13.32 5.48
CA GLU A 69 19.62 -14.77 5.25
C GLU A 69 20.74 -15.13 4.27
N MET A 70 20.86 -14.40 3.17
CA MET A 70 21.88 -14.66 2.14
C MET A 70 23.28 -14.19 2.54
N TYR A 71 23.36 -13.14 3.35
CA TYR A 71 24.62 -12.50 3.73
C TYR A 71 24.70 -12.27 5.26
N PRO A 72 24.70 -13.35 6.07
CA PRO A 72 24.61 -13.23 7.55
C PRO A 72 25.81 -12.50 8.19
N ALA A 73 26.95 -12.49 7.52
CA ALA A 73 28.17 -11.78 7.97
C ALA A 73 28.32 -10.37 7.36
N SER A 74 27.32 -9.87 6.64
CA SER A 74 27.36 -8.55 6.00
C SER A 74 27.35 -7.40 7.02
N HIS A 75 27.70 -6.21 6.56
CA HIS A 75 27.56 -4.99 7.35
C HIS A 75 26.09 -4.79 7.77
N THR A 76 25.16 -4.93 6.85
CA THR A 76 23.72 -4.80 7.07
C THR A 76 23.23 -5.77 8.16
N SER A 77 23.63 -7.06 8.07
CA SER A 77 23.23 -8.05 9.08
C SER A 77 23.74 -7.73 10.47
N ARG A 78 24.98 -7.19 10.57
CA ARG A 78 25.54 -6.72 11.85
C ARG A 78 24.80 -5.51 12.41
N VAL A 79 24.41 -4.56 11.54
CA VAL A 79 23.63 -3.38 11.97
C VAL A 79 22.24 -3.81 12.45
N ILE A 80 21.57 -4.69 11.72
CA ILE A 80 20.27 -5.25 12.15
C ILE A 80 20.37 -5.91 13.51
N ALA A 81 21.37 -6.76 13.72
CA ALA A 81 21.56 -7.47 14.98
C ALA A 81 21.89 -6.53 16.16
N ARG A 82 22.60 -5.43 15.91
CA ARG A 82 23.00 -4.47 16.93
C ARG A 82 21.91 -3.45 17.27
N ASP A 83 21.28 -2.90 16.26
CA ASP A 83 20.44 -1.68 16.36
C ASP A 83 18.96 -1.95 16.09
N GLY A 84 18.60 -3.15 15.59
CA GLY A 84 17.23 -3.48 15.15
C GLY A 84 16.79 -2.70 13.89
N PHE A 85 17.69 -1.91 13.29
CA PHE A 85 17.47 -1.09 12.11
C PHE A 85 18.04 -1.77 10.87
N SER A 86 17.25 -1.79 9.79
CA SER A 86 17.68 -2.35 8.50
C SER A 86 18.06 -1.23 7.52
N PRO A 87 19.36 -0.96 7.30
CA PRO A 87 19.79 0.05 6.36
C PRO A 87 19.16 -0.16 4.98
N LEU A 88 18.65 0.92 4.38
CA LEU A 88 18.02 0.96 3.05
C LEU A 88 16.70 0.15 2.93
N SER A 89 16.23 -0.48 4.00
CA SER A 89 14.96 -1.24 3.99
C SER A 89 13.91 -0.64 4.92
N ASP A 90 14.31 0.05 5.99
CA ASP A 90 13.39 0.77 6.86
C ASP A 90 12.90 2.05 6.17
N LEU A 91 11.57 2.23 6.15
CA LEU A 91 10.89 3.35 5.52
C LEU A 91 10.68 4.50 6.52
N ASN A 92 11.74 5.07 7.03
CA ASN A 92 11.67 6.16 8.00
C ASN A 92 12.29 7.46 7.44
N PRO A 93 11.55 8.59 7.35
CA PRO A 93 10.15 8.75 7.76
C PRO A 93 9.16 8.06 6.81
N VAL A 94 8.13 7.46 7.39
CA VAL A 94 7.08 6.77 6.62
C VAL A 94 6.14 7.78 5.98
N PRO A 95 5.89 7.69 4.67
CA PRO A 95 4.92 8.55 4.01
C PRO A 95 3.48 8.30 4.50
N ASN A 96 2.68 9.37 4.53
CA ASN A 96 1.24 9.25 4.75
C ASN A 96 0.59 8.75 3.46
N PHE A 97 0.49 7.43 3.30
CA PHE A 97 0.00 6.81 2.06
C PHE A 97 -1.44 7.19 1.73
N GLU A 98 -2.27 7.43 2.74
CA GLU A 98 -3.63 7.93 2.60
C GLU A 98 -3.70 9.22 1.78
N CYS A 99 -2.73 10.13 1.93
CA CYS A 99 -2.68 11.40 1.22
C CYS A 99 -2.47 11.25 -0.31
N TYR A 100 -1.88 10.15 -0.78
CA TYR A 100 -1.74 9.93 -2.23
C TYR A 100 -3.10 9.75 -2.93
N SER A 101 -4.03 9.07 -2.25
CA SER A 101 -5.40 8.92 -2.77
C SER A 101 -6.15 10.25 -2.74
N GLU A 102 -6.04 10.99 -1.63
CA GLU A 102 -6.68 12.29 -1.43
C GLU A 102 -6.20 13.33 -2.45
N ALA A 103 -4.91 13.36 -2.76
CA ALA A 103 -4.33 14.26 -3.76
C ALA A 103 -4.94 14.08 -5.16
N SER A 104 -5.54 12.92 -5.42
CA SER A 104 -6.23 12.60 -6.68
C SER A 104 -7.76 12.53 -6.51
N GLY A 105 -8.32 13.19 -5.50
CA GLY A 105 -9.76 13.23 -5.26
C GLY A 105 -10.38 11.95 -4.72
N GLY A 106 -9.55 10.99 -4.31
CA GLY A 106 -9.98 9.76 -3.66
C GLY A 106 -10.24 9.93 -2.16
N TYR A 107 -10.56 8.83 -1.50
CA TYR A 107 -10.67 8.74 -0.06
C TYR A 107 -9.40 8.11 0.52
N GLY A 108 -8.84 8.69 1.56
CA GLY A 108 -7.70 8.17 2.29
C GLY A 108 -8.04 7.99 3.77
N GLU A 109 -7.65 6.86 4.38
CA GLU A 109 -7.80 6.65 5.81
C GLU A 109 -6.64 5.84 6.37
N ARG A 110 -6.11 6.31 7.52
CA ARG A 110 -5.08 5.62 8.29
C ARG A 110 -5.72 4.82 9.42
N VAL A 111 -5.38 3.54 9.49
CA VAL A 111 -5.87 2.59 10.49
C VAL A 111 -4.70 2.18 11.37
N THR A 112 -4.73 2.55 12.65
CA THR A 112 -3.66 2.24 13.62
C THR A 112 -4.05 1.19 14.64
N GLU A 113 -5.36 0.98 14.81
CA GLU A 113 -5.90 0.05 15.80
C GLU A 113 -6.74 -1.03 15.11
N ARG A 114 -6.63 -2.27 15.58
CA ARG A 114 -7.38 -3.40 15.05
C ARG A 114 -8.91 -3.16 15.05
N SER A 115 -9.41 -2.50 16.09
CA SER A 115 -10.84 -2.17 16.24
C SER A 115 -11.35 -1.21 15.16
N GLN A 116 -10.48 -0.41 14.56
CA GLN A 116 -10.82 0.55 13.51
C GLN A 116 -10.95 -0.11 12.12
N LEU A 117 -10.37 -1.29 11.91
CA LEU A 117 -10.24 -1.89 10.58
C LEU A 117 -11.60 -2.16 9.92
N LEU A 118 -12.52 -2.81 10.62
CA LEU A 118 -13.83 -3.12 10.04
C LEU A 118 -14.66 -1.86 9.74
N PRO A 119 -14.79 -0.89 10.66
CA PRO A 119 -15.44 0.39 10.33
C PRO A 119 -14.78 1.15 9.17
N ALA A 120 -13.43 1.12 9.05
CA ALA A 120 -12.72 1.76 7.96
C ALA A 120 -13.01 1.08 6.61
N LEU A 121 -13.03 -0.26 6.58
CA LEU A 121 -13.43 -1.03 5.40
C LEU A 121 -14.86 -0.69 4.96
N GLU A 122 -15.79 -0.56 5.87
CA GLU A 122 -17.18 -0.18 5.57
C GLU A 122 -17.27 1.21 4.93
N ARG A 123 -16.54 2.20 5.50
CA ARG A 123 -16.46 3.55 4.92
C ARG A 123 -15.84 3.55 3.52
N ALA A 124 -14.68 2.90 3.37
CA ALA A 124 -13.99 2.82 2.09
C ALA A 124 -14.83 2.10 1.02
N MET A 125 -15.52 1.03 1.39
CA MET A 125 -16.44 0.31 0.50
C MET A 125 -17.64 1.15 0.08
N LYS A 126 -18.16 2.00 0.98
CA LYS A 126 -19.21 2.95 0.64
C LYS A 126 -18.72 3.95 -0.43
N VAL A 127 -17.54 4.52 -0.25
CA VAL A 127 -16.92 5.44 -1.22
C VAL A 127 -16.78 4.77 -2.59
N VAL A 128 -16.22 3.56 -2.64
CA VAL A 128 -16.00 2.84 -3.90
C VAL A 128 -17.31 2.46 -4.58
N ARG A 129 -18.30 1.96 -3.83
CA ARG A 129 -19.54 1.42 -4.42
C ARG A 129 -20.58 2.49 -4.70
N GLN A 130 -20.76 3.46 -3.80
CA GLN A 130 -21.82 4.45 -3.88
C GLN A 130 -21.34 5.77 -4.50
N GLU A 131 -20.19 6.28 -4.04
CA GLU A 131 -19.66 7.54 -4.53
C GLU A 131 -18.85 7.39 -5.82
N LYS A 132 -18.54 6.14 -6.23
CA LYS A 132 -17.75 5.83 -7.44
C LYS A 132 -16.38 6.51 -7.48
N ARG A 133 -15.75 6.63 -6.33
CA ARG A 133 -14.40 7.15 -6.16
C ARG A 133 -13.45 6.06 -5.65
N GLN A 134 -12.17 6.19 -5.93
CA GLN A 134 -11.14 5.34 -5.35
C GLN A 134 -11.00 5.57 -3.84
N ALA A 135 -10.57 4.54 -3.14
CA ALA A 135 -10.29 4.61 -1.71
C ALA A 135 -8.98 3.89 -1.36
N LEU A 136 -8.27 4.40 -0.36
CA LEU A 136 -7.08 3.77 0.21
C LEU A 136 -7.21 3.66 1.73
N LEU A 137 -6.91 2.49 2.25
CA LEU A 137 -6.71 2.26 3.67
C LEU A 137 -5.23 1.98 3.93
N ASN A 138 -4.59 2.84 4.73
CA ASN A 138 -3.22 2.65 5.20
C ASN A 138 -3.28 1.97 6.56
N VAL A 139 -3.13 0.64 6.57
CA VAL A 139 -3.24 -0.19 7.78
C VAL A 139 -1.86 -0.38 8.37
N ILE A 140 -1.62 0.29 9.50
CA ILE A 140 -0.34 0.20 10.21
C ILE A 140 -0.28 -1.12 10.97
N GLY A 141 0.75 -1.91 10.66
CA GLY A 141 1.07 -3.17 11.32
C GLY A 141 2.43 -3.10 11.98
N SER A 142 2.62 -3.92 13.00
CA SER A 142 3.93 -4.16 13.63
C SER A 142 4.53 -5.46 13.13
#